data_61a3d1b8c326ff483bfab1034291b1b5
#
_entry.id   61a3d1b8c326ff483bfab1034291b1b5
#
_cell.length_a   1.000
_cell.length_b   1.000
_cell.length_c   1.000
_cell.angle_alpha   90.00
_cell.angle_beta   90.00
_cell.angle_gamma   90.00
#
_symmetry.space_group_name_H-M   'P 1'
#
loop_
_entity.id
_entity.type
_entity.pdbx_description
1 polymer ?
#
loop_
_entity_poly.entity_id
_entity_poly.type
_entity_poly.pdbx_seq_one_letter_code
_entity_poly.pdbx_strand_id
1 'polypeptide(L)'
;MAAFGTETWLVRGELFTVVARTFARFAPLELYVRRPAGPCPAEAGDDPERIGCPACWLAADRGDRGIRLRPYGSGVHREPALGPGGGAFVVALLATVVFDGFTQTQRYADLEGFVFQRVGWFGAHETLYGTLLMLGVVALFILAFAAVAGIVGRREGGTAMNGARRYAPTLIPIAGVYFVSHYFLYLVYAGQFTWAAVADPFGREWVPDAEPWTGMPGAVVWWIQVALIVWGHVIAVFEAHRVAQATQRDHRRAVVVQAPLVILMVAYTFSGLWVLGQVLSQA
;
A
#
# COMPACT_ATOMS: atom_id res chain seq x y z
N MET A 1 -11.24 -22.06 -1.79
CA MET A 1 -11.27 -22.63 -3.16
C MET A 1 -12.60 -23.31 -3.45
N ALA A 2 -13.06 -24.28 -2.65
CA ALA A 2 -14.27 -25.05 -2.95
C ALA A 2 -15.58 -24.23 -3.09
N ALA A 3 -15.75 -23.13 -2.34
CA ALA A 3 -16.98 -22.33 -2.35
C ALA A 3 -17.07 -21.29 -3.48
N PHE A 4 -15.93 -20.80 -4.00
CA PHE A 4 -15.91 -19.64 -4.90
C PHE A 4 -15.20 -19.91 -6.24
N GLY A 5 -14.67 -21.11 -6.45
CA GLY A 5 -13.83 -21.45 -7.59
C GLY A 5 -12.38 -20.92 -7.46
N THR A 6 -11.45 -21.60 -8.11
CA THR A 6 -10.01 -21.32 -8.00
C THR A 6 -9.65 -19.91 -8.53
N GLU A 7 -10.23 -19.51 -9.66
CA GLU A 7 -9.94 -18.21 -10.27
C GLU A 7 -10.42 -17.04 -9.40
N THR A 8 -11.64 -17.12 -8.87
CA THR A 8 -12.18 -16.08 -7.98
C THR A 8 -11.37 -16.00 -6.69
N TRP A 9 -10.95 -17.14 -6.15
CA TRP A 9 -10.11 -17.18 -4.96
C TRP A 9 -8.75 -16.54 -5.20
N LEU A 10 -8.04 -16.91 -6.26
CA LEU A 10 -6.74 -16.34 -6.60
C LEU A 10 -6.81 -14.83 -6.82
N VAL A 11 -7.88 -14.34 -7.47
CA VAL A 11 -8.02 -12.92 -7.78
C VAL A 11 -8.43 -12.07 -6.58
N ARG A 12 -9.24 -12.61 -5.64
CA ARG A 12 -9.90 -11.83 -4.58
C ARG A 12 -9.60 -12.27 -3.16
N GLY A 13 -9.09 -13.48 -2.96
CA GLY A 13 -8.91 -14.07 -1.63
C GLY A 13 -7.48 -14.49 -1.31
N GLU A 14 -6.59 -14.58 -2.31
CA GLU A 14 -5.20 -14.92 -2.08
C GLU A 14 -4.41 -13.64 -1.80
N LEU A 15 -3.84 -13.55 -0.59
CA LEU A 15 -3.22 -12.34 -0.05
C LEU A 15 -2.09 -11.80 -0.95
N PHE A 16 -1.15 -12.66 -1.35
CA PHE A 16 0.01 -12.22 -2.13
C PHE A 16 -0.39 -11.74 -3.52
N THR A 17 -1.38 -12.37 -4.14
CA THR A 17 -1.92 -11.92 -5.42
C THR A 17 -2.59 -10.56 -5.29
N VAL A 18 -3.38 -10.34 -4.23
CA VAL A 18 -4.02 -9.04 -3.96
C VAL A 18 -2.97 -7.95 -3.73
N VAL A 19 -1.94 -8.23 -2.91
CA VAL A 19 -0.81 -7.31 -2.67
C VAL A 19 -0.08 -6.99 -3.98
N ALA A 20 0.34 -8.02 -4.71
CA ALA A 20 1.07 -7.86 -5.96
C ALA A 20 0.29 -7.06 -7.01
N ARG A 21 -1.00 -7.34 -7.19
CA ARG A 21 -1.87 -6.58 -8.09
C ARG A 21 -2.06 -5.12 -7.66
N THR A 22 -2.15 -4.87 -6.35
CA THR A 22 -2.26 -3.52 -5.83
C THR A 22 -1.01 -2.70 -6.16
N PHE A 23 0.17 -3.25 -5.91
CA PHE A 23 1.43 -2.56 -6.21
C PHE A 23 1.77 -2.57 -7.71
N ALA A 24 1.29 -3.53 -8.50
CA ALA A 24 1.46 -3.55 -9.94
C ALA A 24 0.89 -2.29 -10.63
N ARG A 25 -0.13 -1.65 -10.03
CA ARG A 25 -0.63 -0.34 -10.50
C ARG A 25 0.43 0.75 -10.49
N PHE A 26 1.44 0.60 -9.64
CA PHE A 26 2.55 1.53 -9.50
C PHE A 26 3.75 1.18 -10.41
N ALA A 27 3.78 -0.03 -10.94
CA ALA A 27 4.88 -0.53 -11.77
C ALA A 27 4.99 0.21 -13.12
N PRO A 28 6.21 0.36 -13.66
CA PRO A 28 6.43 0.93 -14.98
C PRO A 28 6.07 -0.02 -16.13
N LEU A 29 5.81 -1.29 -15.84
CA LEU A 29 5.39 -2.29 -16.83
C LEU A 29 3.87 -2.44 -16.78
N GLU A 30 3.25 -2.44 -17.96
CA GLU A 30 1.81 -2.58 -18.14
C GLU A 30 1.50 -3.75 -19.07
N LEU A 31 0.69 -4.70 -18.54
CA LEU A 31 0.11 -5.75 -19.37
C LEU A 31 -1.12 -5.18 -20.09
N TYR A 32 -1.24 -5.40 -21.40
CA TYR A 32 -2.43 -4.98 -22.15
C TYR A 32 -2.95 -6.09 -23.06
N VAL A 33 -4.26 -6.06 -23.33
CA VAL A 33 -4.97 -6.90 -24.30
C VAL A 33 -5.81 -5.99 -25.18
N ARG A 34 -5.56 -5.99 -26.48
CA ARG A 34 -6.27 -5.14 -27.44
C ARG A 34 -7.68 -5.61 -27.74
N ARG A 35 -7.89 -6.92 -27.82
CA ARG A 35 -9.18 -7.55 -28.11
C ARG A 35 -9.42 -8.66 -27.10
N PRO A 36 -10.04 -8.34 -25.95
CA PRO A 36 -10.35 -9.37 -24.97
C PRO A 36 -11.42 -10.32 -25.50
N ALA A 37 -11.17 -11.61 -25.42
CA ALA A 37 -12.06 -12.67 -25.92
C ALA A 37 -13.32 -12.90 -25.05
N GLY A 38 -13.64 -12.01 -24.11
CA GLY A 38 -14.79 -12.13 -23.25
C GLY A 38 -14.74 -11.22 -22.02
N PRO A 39 -15.76 -11.29 -21.13
CA PRO A 39 -15.76 -10.51 -19.90
C PRO A 39 -14.59 -10.92 -19.01
N CYS A 40 -13.84 -9.94 -18.52
CA CYS A 40 -12.76 -10.19 -17.56
C CYS A 40 -13.36 -10.61 -16.22
N PRO A 41 -12.95 -11.75 -15.63
CA PRO A 41 -13.46 -12.18 -14.31
C PRO A 41 -13.15 -11.18 -13.18
N ALA A 42 -12.19 -10.30 -13.40
CA ALA A 42 -11.70 -9.37 -12.39
C ALA A 42 -12.43 -8.02 -12.41
N GLU A 43 -12.97 -7.56 -13.56
CA GLU A 43 -13.54 -6.20 -13.69
C GLU A 43 -14.54 -6.11 -14.84
N ALA A 44 -15.72 -5.57 -14.55
CA ALA A 44 -16.69 -5.18 -15.56
C ALA A 44 -16.38 -3.75 -16.05
N GLY A 45 -15.84 -3.63 -17.25
CA GLY A 45 -15.64 -2.36 -17.95
C GLY A 45 -15.76 -2.61 -19.45
N ASP A 46 -16.42 -1.71 -20.17
CA ASP A 46 -16.61 -1.77 -21.63
C ASP A 46 -15.43 -1.21 -22.43
N ASP A 47 -14.24 -1.10 -21.80
CA ASP A 47 -13.07 -0.56 -22.43
C ASP A 47 -12.55 -1.53 -23.51
N PRO A 48 -12.31 -1.07 -24.77
CA PRO A 48 -11.83 -1.91 -25.85
C PRO A 48 -10.44 -2.48 -25.62
N GLU A 49 -9.64 -1.84 -24.75
CA GLU A 49 -8.33 -2.31 -24.34
C GLU A 49 -8.35 -2.68 -22.85
N ARG A 50 -8.01 -3.92 -22.52
CA ARG A 50 -7.88 -4.39 -21.13
C ARG A 50 -6.47 -4.16 -20.61
N ILE A 51 -6.37 -3.47 -19.48
CA ILE A 51 -5.10 -3.12 -18.84
C ILE A 51 -5.01 -3.77 -17.47
N GLY A 52 -3.83 -4.28 -17.12
CA GLY A 52 -3.52 -4.76 -15.77
C GLY A 52 -4.22 -6.06 -15.33
N CYS A 53 -4.81 -6.81 -16.25
CA CYS A 53 -5.44 -8.10 -15.96
C CYS A 53 -4.58 -9.29 -16.43
N PRO A 54 -3.81 -9.97 -15.53
CA PRO A 54 -2.99 -11.12 -15.92
C PRO A 54 -3.81 -12.28 -16.48
N ALA A 55 -5.00 -12.55 -15.93
CA ALA A 55 -5.86 -13.63 -16.40
C ALA A 55 -6.33 -13.36 -17.84
N CYS A 56 -6.78 -12.14 -18.15
CA CYS A 56 -7.15 -11.76 -19.52
C CYS A 56 -5.94 -11.83 -20.47
N TRP A 57 -4.76 -11.43 -19.99
CA TRP A 57 -3.53 -11.47 -20.79
C TRP A 57 -3.09 -12.91 -21.10
N LEU A 58 -3.20 -13.83 -20.15
CA LEU A 58 -2.89 -15.25 -20.36
C LEU A 58 -3.88 -15.92 -21.30
N ALA A 59 -5.17 -15.55 -21.24
CA ALA A 59 -6.23 -16.10 -22.08
C ALA A 59 -6.26 -15.53 -23.49
N ALA A 60 -5.65 -14.36 -23.75
CA ALA A 60 -5.65 -13.70 -25.04
C ALA A 60 -4.66 -14.33 -26.02
N ASP A 61 -5.00 -14.25 -27.31
CA ASP A 61 -4.10 -14.66 -28.39
C ASP A 61 -2.81 -13.85 -28.40
N ARG A 62 -1.71 -14.47 -28.87
CA ARG A 62 -0.38 -13.83 -28.88
C ARG A 62 -0.34 -12.52 -29.67
N GLY A 63 -1.16 -12.37 -30.69
CA GLY A 63 -1.27 -11.15 -31.52
C GLY A 63 -2.02 -10.00 -30.85
N ASP A 64 -2.84 -10.30 -29.85
CA ASP A 64 -3.71 -9.33 -29.18
C ASP A 64 -3.20 -8.92 -27.78
N ARG A 65 -2.15 -9.52 -27.27
CA ARG A 65 -1.57 -9.22 -25.97
C ARG A 65 -0.14 -8.70 -26.06
N GLY A 66 0.24 -7.86 -25.11
CA GLY A 66 1.61 -7.36 -25.05
C GLY A 66 1.96 -6.77 -23.69
N ILE A 67 3.21 -6.36 -23.59
CA ILE A 67 3.76 -5.63 -22.46
C ILE A 67 4.30 -4.31 -23.00
N ARG A 68 3.98 -3.21 -22.32
CA ARG A 68 4.51 -1.89 -22.67
C ARG A 68 5.06 -1.17 -21.44
N LEU A 69 5.99 -0.26 -21.66
CA LEU A 69 6.43 0.68 -20.65
C LEU A 69 5.41 1.81 -20.49
N ARG A 70 5.13 2.18 -19.26
CA ARG A 70 4.30 3.33 -18.91
C ARG A 70 5.03 4.23 -17.92
N PRO A 71 4.67 5.52 -17.80
CA PRO A 71 5.18 6.36 -16.73
C PRO A 71 4.91 5.74 -15.37
N TYR A 72 5.90 5.79 -14.49
CA TYR A 72 5.81 5.24 -13.14
C TYR A 72 4.61 5.82 -12.39
N GLY A 73 3.82 4.97 -11.75
CA GLY A 73 2.60 5.36 -11.04
C GLY A 73 1.36 5.58 -11.91
N SER A 74 1.48 5.65 -13.25
CA SER A 74 0.34 5.97 -14.13
C SER A 74 -0.80 4.94 -14.12
N GLY A 75 -0.56 3.70 -13.69
CA GLY A 75 -1.61 2.70 -13.53
C GLY A 75 -2.60 3.03 -12.42
N VAL A 76 -2.23 3.91 -11.49
CA VAL A 76 -3.13 4.34 -10.40
C VAL A 76 -4.42 4.97 -10.94
N HIS A 77 -4.33 5.77 -12.02
CA HIS A 77 -5.49 6.44 -12.64
C HIS A 77 -5.96 5.82 -13.94
N ARG A 78 -5.14 4.97 -14.59
CA ARG A 78 -5.49 4.32 -15.87
C ARG A 78 -6.22 2.99 -15.71
N GLU A 79 -5.94 2.29 -14.61
CA GLU A 79 -6.62 1.05 -14.31
C GLU A 79 -7.99 1.33 -13.66
N PRO A 80 -8.96 0.42 -13.79
CA PRO A 80 -10.29 0.58 -13.18
C PRO A 80 -10.23 0.91 -11.68
N ALA A 81 -11.22 1.68 -11.21
CA ALA A 81 -11.33 2.06 -9.81
C ALA A 81 -11.36 0.82 -8.90
N LEU A 82 -10.69 0.89 -7.75
CA LEU A 82 -10.73 -0.18 -6.77
C LEU A 82 -12.16 -0.38 -6.24
N GLY A 83 -12.57 -1.64 -6.08
CA GLY A 83 -13.76 -1.97 -5.32
C GLY A 83 -13.65 -1.50 -3.85
N PRO A 84 -14.76 -1.46 -3.10
CA PRO A 84 -14.73 -1.03 -1.69
C PRO A 84 -13.72 -1.79 -0.84
N GLY A 85 -13.62 -3.11 -1.02
CA GLY A 85 -12.64 -3.95 -0.34
C GLY A 85 -11.19 -3.62 -0.72
N GLY A 86 -10.92 -3.31 -1.99
CA GLY A 86 -9.58 -2.93 -2.44
C GLY A 86 -9.12 -1.58 -1.87
N GLY A 87 -10.03 -0.60 -1.78
CA GLY A 87 -9.73 0.67 -1.12
C GLY A 87 -9.44 0.51 0.36
N ALA A 88 -10.28 -0.25 1.08
CA ALA A 88 -10.06 -0.57 2.48
C ALA A 88 -8.74 -1.32 2.71
N PHE A 89 -8.39 -2.23 1.80
CA PHE A 89 -7.13 -2.98 1.84
C PHE A 89 -5.90 -2.07 1.76
N VAL A 90 -5.88 -1.10 0.84
CA VAL A 90 -4.76 -0.15 0.72
C VAL A 90 -4.58 0.65 2.01
N VAL A 91 -5.68 1.14 2.59
CA VAL A 91 -5.64 1.89 3.85
C VAL A 91 -5.23 0.99 5.01
N ALA A 92 -5.74 -0.24 5.08
CA ALA A 92 -5.36 -1.21 6.11
C ALA A 92 -3.88 -1.56 6.01
N LEU A 93 -3.34 -1.77 4.80
CA LEU A 93 -1.92 -2.03 4.60
C LEU A 93 -1.04 -0.89 5.14
N LEU A 94 -1.43 0.37 4.88
CA LEU A 94 -0.73 1.52 5.44
C LEU A 94 -0.85 1.56 6.97
N ALA A 95 -2.05 1.36 7.50
CA ALA A 95 -2.31 1.41 8.94
C ALA A 95 -1.57 0.31 9.72
N THR A 96 -1.48 -0.91 9.19
CA THR A 96 -0.76 -2.02 9.84
C THR A 96 0.73 -1.77 9.91
N VAL A 97 1.35 -1.21 8.87
CA VAL A 97 2.78 -0.88 8.89
C VAL A 97 3.06 0.29 9.86
N VAL A 98 2.19 1.29 9.92
CA VAL A 98 2.29 2.37 10.93
C VAL A 98 2.13 1.81 12.35
N PHE A 99 1.20 0.88 12.55
CA PHE A 99 0.99 0.23 13.85
C PHE A 99 2.20 -0.63 14.25
N ASP A 100 2.76 -1.41 13.32
CA ASP A 100 3.96 -2.21 13.56
C ASP A 100 5.13 -1.33 14.03
N GLY A 101 5.38 -0.21 13.36
CA GLY A 101 6.35 0.77 13.83
C GLY A 101 5.99 1.39 15.18
N PHE A 102 4.71 1.68 15.43
CA PHE A 102 4.26 2.22 16.72
C PHE A 102 4.54 1.27 17.87
N THR A 103 4.39 -0.04 17.70
CA THR A 103 4.71 -1.05 18.73
C THR A 103 6.17 -1.04 19.17
N GLN A 104 7.08 -0.52 18.34
CA GLN A 104 8.50 -0.40 18.65
C GLN A 104 8.84 0.88 19.45
N THR A 105 7.84 1.73 19.77
CA THR A 105 8.08 3.01 20.44
C THR A 105 7.88 2.91 21.95
N GLN A 106 8.59 3.77 22.72
CA GLN A 106 8.38 3.90 24.16
C GLN A 106 6.92 4.29 24.49
N ARG A 107 6.28 5.07 23.61
CA ARG A 107 4.87 5.47 23.80
C ARG A 107 3.89 4.28 23.78
N TYR A 108 4.20 3.27 22.97
CA TYR A 108 3.41 2.03 23.00
C TYR A 108 3.59 1.31 24.35
N ALA A 109 4.83 1.16 24.83
CA ALA A 109 5.11 0.52 26.11
C ALA A 109 4.45 1.28 27.28
N ASP A 110 4.48 2.61 27.27
CA ASP A 110 3.80 3.44 28.29
C ASP A 110 2.28 3.23 28.26
N LEU A 111 1.67 3.18 27.04
CA LEU A 111 0.25 2.93 26.86
C LEU A 111 -0.15 1.53 27.36
N GLU A 112 0.64 0.52 26.98
CA GLU A 112 0.43 -0.87 27.38
C GLU A 112 0.49 -1.01 28.91
N GLY A 113 1.54 -0.46 29.54
CA GLY A 113 1.67 -0.44 31.00
C GLY A 113 0.50 0.27 31.69
N PHE A 114 0.05 1.42 31.17
CA PHE A 114 -1.10 2.14 31.69
C PHE A 114 -2.39 1.29 31.61
N VAL A 115 -2.63 0.62 30.48
CA VAL A 115 -3.82 -0.22 30.31
C VAL A 115 -3.78 -1.45 31.19
N PHE A 116 -2.64 -2.13 31.31
CA PHE A 116 -2.50 -3.34 32.10
C PHE A 116 -2.65 -3.07 33.63
N GLN A 117 -2.19 -1.90 34.07
CA GLN A 117 -2.41 -1.46 35.45
C GLN A 117 -3.90 -1.20 35.77
N ARG A 118 -4.68 -0.72 34.79
CA ARG A 118 -6.11 -0.42 34.93
C ARG A 118 -7.00 -1.65 34.73
N VAL A 119 -6.63 -2.48 33.76
CA VAL A 119 -7.37 -3.66 33.33
C VAL A 119 -6.43 -4.85 33.34
N GLY A 120 -6.15 -5.38 34.55
CA GLY A 120 -5.18 -6.47 34.75
C GLY A 120 -5.47 -7.73 33.92
N TRP A 121 -6.72 -7.92 33.49
CA TRP A 121 -7.09 -9.01 32.58
C TRP A 121 -6.32 -8.95 31.26
N PHE A 122 -6.05 -7.77 30.72
CA PHE A 122 -5.26 -7.61 29.48
C PHE A 122 -3.80 -8.01 29.67
N GLY A 123 -3.22 -7.83 30.86
CA GLY A 123 -1.86 -8.29 31.15
C GLY A 123 -1.69 -9.81 31.06
N ALA A 124 -2.77 -10.57 31.29
CA ALA A 124 -2.80 -12.01 31.06
C ALA A 124 -3.11 -12.41 29.62
N HIS A 125 -3.52 -11.45 28.77
CA HIS A 125 -3.98 -11.65 27.39
C HIS A 125 -3.36 -10.63 26.43
N GLU A 126 -2.04 -10.44 26.49
CA GLU A 126 -1.29 -9.44 25.71
C GLU A 126 -1.55 -9.50 24.22
N THR A 127 -1.58 -10.72 23.65
CA THR A 127 -1.88 -10.93 22.21
C THR A 127 -3.25 -10.40 21.83
N LEU A 128 -4.26 -10.60 22.70
CA LEU A 128 -5.61 -10.08 22.44
C LEU A 128 -5.64 -8.56 22.52
N TYR A 129 -4.95 -7.96 23.51
CA TYR A 129 -4.81 -6.52 23.62
C TYR A 129 -4.17 -5.92 22.35
N GLY A 130 -3.02 -6.43 21.93
CA GLY A 130 -2.33 -5.98 20.73
C GLY A 130 -3.19 -6.11 19.46
N THR A 131 -3.91 -7.25 19.33
CA THR A 131 -4.83 -7.48 18.20
C THR A 131 -5.98 -6.47 18.18
N LEU A 132 -6.63 -6.22 19.32
CA LEU A 132 -7.73 -5.25 19.41
C LEU A 132 -7.26 -3.82 19.14
N LEU A 133 -6.08 -3.46 19.65
CA LEU A 133 -5.50 -2.15 19.39
C LEU A 133 -5.15 -1.97 17.89
N MET A 134 -4.54 -2.98 17.27
CA MET A 134 -4.28 -2.99 15.84
C MET A 134 -5.56 -2.81 15.01
N LEU A 135 -6.59 -3.58 15.32
CA LEU A 135 -7.89 -3.46 14.64
C LEU A 135 -8.52 -2.08 14.85
N GLY A 136 -8.37 -1.51 16.03
CA GLY A 136 -8.82 -0.14 16.34
C GLY A 136 -8.09 0.91 15.52
N VAL A 137 -6.77 0.81 15.39
CA VAL A 137 -5.96 1.71 14.54
C VAL A 137 -6.32 1.55 13.06
N VAL A 138 -6.44 0.32 12.55
CA VAL A 138 -6.87 0.06 11.17
C VAL A 138 -8.26 0.65 10.91
N ALA A 139 -9.21 0.43 11.82
CA ALA A 139 -10.55 1.01 11.71
C ALA A 139 -10.52 2.55 11.70
N LEU A 140 -9.72 3.16 12.56
CA LEU A 140 -9.54 4.62 12.61
C LEU A 140 -9.04 5.17 11.28
N PHE A 141 -8.01 4.56 10.67
CA PHE A 141 -7.47 4.98 9.39
C PHE A 141 -8.49 4.84 8.26
N ILE A 142 -9.22 3.71 8.20
CA ILE A 142 -10.26 3.46 7.20
C ILE A 142 -11.40 4.48 7.36
N LEU A 143 -11.86 4.74 8.58
CA LEU A 143 -12.93 5.69 8.84
C LEU A 143 -12.52 7.13 8.50
N ALA A 144 -11.30 7.54 8.87
CA ALA A 144 -10.75 8.84 8.52
C ALA A 144 -10.66 9.02 6.99
N PHE A 145 -10.15 8.02 6.28
CA PHE A 145 -10.11 8.04 4.82
C PHE A 145 -11.51 8.08 4.21
N ALA A 146 -12.41 7.21 4.66
CA ALA A 146 -13.78 7.15 4.13
C ALA A 146 -14.55 8.46 4.35
N ALA A 147 -14.38 9.10 5.50
CA ALA A 147 -14.99 10.39 5.81
C ALA A 147 -14.47 11.49 4.87
N VAL A 148 -13.14 11.59 4.74
CA VAL A 148 -12.50 12.64 3.90
C VAL A 148 -12.78 12.41 2.42
N ALA A 149 -12.58 11.18 1.92
CA ALA A 149 -12.88 10.85 0.52
C ALA A 149 -14.37 10.99 0.21
N GLY A 150 -15.23 10.70 1.19
CA GLY A 150 -16.65 10.95 1.10
C GLY A 150 -17.02 12.45 0.98
N ILE A 151 -16.34 13.32 1.71
CA ILE A 151 -16.49 14.78 1.57
C ILE A 151 -16.07 15.23 0.17
N VAL A 152 -14.92 14.75 -0.31
CA VAL A 152 -14.42 15.07 -1.66
C VAL A 152 -15.40 14.60 -2.73
N GLY A 153 -15.86 13.33 -2.66
CA GLY A 153 -16.83 12.78 -3.61
C GLY A 153 -18.14 13.57 -3.70
N ARG A 154 -18.66 14.03 -2.57
CA ARG A 154 -19.85 14.89 -2.53
C ARG A 154 -19.60 16.28 -3.13
N ARG A 155 -18.43 16.88 -2.89
CA ARG A 155 -18.04 18.16 -3.50
C ARG A 155 -17.86 18.06 -5.01
N GLU A 156 -17.53 16.88 -5.53
CA GLU A 156 -17.50 16.58 -6.96
C GLU A 156 -18.88 16.32 -7.58
N GLY A 157 -19.95 16.36 -6.79
CA GLY A 157 -21.31 16.09 -7.24
C GLY A 157 -21.68 14.58 -7.29
N GLY A 158 -20.81 13.71 -6.76
CA GLY A 158 -21.01 12.27 -6.69
C GLY A 158 -21.43 11.79 -5.29
N THR A 159 -21.32 10.47 -5.08
CA THR A 159 -21.55 9.85 -3.78
C THR A 159 -20.26 9.74 -2.96
N ALA A 160 -20.39 9.56 -1.64
CA ALA A 160 -19.24 9.30 -0.76
C ALA A 160 -18.46 8.05 -1.20
N MET A 161 -19.15 6.99 -1.61
CA MET A 161 -18.55 5.76 -2.10
C MET A 161 -17.78 5.97 -3.40
N ASN A 162 -18.27 6.82 -4.30
CA ASN A 162 -17.56 7.14 -5.55
C ASN A 162 -16.25 7.87 -5.26
N GLY A 163 -16.24 8.80 -4.29
CA GLY A 163 -15.02 9.45 -3.82
C GLY A 163 -14.02 8.44 -3.25
N ALA A 164 -14.46 7.57 -2.34
CA ALA A 164 -13.60 6.57 -1.73
C ALA A 164 -12.97 5.63 -2.78
N ARG A 165 -13.76 5.11 -3.71
CA ARG A 165 -13.28 4.20 -4.78
C ARG A 165 -12.31 4.89 -5.74
N ARG A 166 -12.52 6.15 -6.04
CA ARG A 166 -11.71 6.93 -6.98
C ARG A 166 -10.37 7.33 -6.40
N TYR A 167 -10.35 7.75 -5.12
CA TYR A 167 -9.14 8.26 -4.49
C TYR A 167 -8.32 7.21 -3.72
N ALA A 168 -8.89 6.04 -3.39
CA ALA A 168 -8.12 4.98 -2.71
C ALA A 168 -6.83 4.56 -3.47
N PRO A 169 -6.83 4.42 -4.81
CA PRO A 169 -5.61 4.06 -5.54
C PRO A 169 -4.48 5.08 -5.37
N THR A 170 -4.80 6.35 -5.11
CA THR A 170 -3.77 7.40 -4.94
C THR A 170 -2.96 7.24 -3.64
N LEU A 171 -3.41 6.42 -2.70
CA LEU A 171 -2.66 6.06 -1.48
C LEU A 171 -1.63 4.94 -1.71
N ILE A 172 -1.72 4.20 -2.82
CA ILE A 172 -0.81 3.08 -3.11
C ILE A 172 0.67 3.49 -3.07
N PRO A 173 1.08 4.63 -3.69
CA PRO A 173 2.45 5.10 -3.59
C PRO A 173 2.93 5.31 -2.16
N ILE A 174 2.11 5.92 -1.31
CA ILE A 174 2.43 6.15 0.10
C ILE A 174 2.58 4.82 0.84
N ALA A 175 1.61 3.91 0.69
CA ALA A 175 1.64 2.60 1.34
C ALA A 175 2.88 1.80 0.91
N GLY A 176 3.22 1.81 -0.39
CA GLY A 176 4.36 1.08 -0.93
C GLY A 176 5.70 1.59 -0.44
N VAL A 177 5.94 2.92 -0.49
CA VAL A 177 7.21 3.47 -0.01
C VAL A 177 7.33 3.41 1.50
N TYR A 178 6.22 3.52 2.23
CA TYR A 178 6.24 3.36 3.67
C TYR A 178 6.58 1.92 4.07
N PHE A 179 6.02 0.94 3.38
CA PHE A 179 6.37 -0.47 3.55
C PHE A 179 7.88 -0.71 3.32
N VAL A 180 8.41 -0.23 2.19
CA VAL A 180 9.85 -0.35 1.88
C VAL A 180 10.70 0.38 2.91
N SER A 181 10.32 1.59 3.32
CA SER A 181 11.07 2.38 4.30
C SER A 181 11.08 1.72 5.67
N HIS A 182 9.95 1.21 6.13
CA HIS A 182 9.83 0.56 7.43
C HIS A 182 10.69 -0.70 7.53
N TYR A 183 10.66 -1.54 6.49
CA TYR A 183 11.46 -2.76 6.43
C TYR A 183 12.83 -2.59 5.79
N PHE A 184 13.29 -1.35 5.56
CA PHE A 184 14.53 -1.06 4.83
C PHE A 184 15.74 -1.78 5.43
N LEU A 185 15.97 -1.65 6.73
CA LEU A 185 17.07 -2.32 7.41
C LEU A 185 16.94 -3.85 7.36
N TYR A 186 15.73 -4.34 7.56
CA TYR A 186 15.46 -5.78 7.45
C TYR A 186 15.77 -6.29 6.03
N LEU A 187 15.39 -5.55 4.99
CA LEU A 187 15.72 -5.89 3.60
C LEU A 187 17.22 -5.89 3.35
N VAL A 188 17.96 -4.92 3.91
CA VAL A 188 19.41 -4.86 3.76
C VAL A 188 20.09 -6.04 4.47
N TYR A 189 19.73 -6.34 5.70
CA TYR A 189 20.36 -7.41 6.47
C TYR A 189 19.89 -8.80 6.08
N ALA A 190 18.60 -9.04 6.03
CA ALA A 190 18.03 -10.32 5.64
C ALA A 190 18.27 -10.65 4.16
N GLY A 191 18.39 -9.63 3.30
CA GLY A 191 18.74 -9.78 1.89
C GLY A 191 20.10 -10.43 1.69
N GLN A 192 21.08 -10.16 2.56
CA GLN A 192 22.40 -10.80 2.50
C GLN A 192 22.31 -12.30 2.75
N PHE A 193 21.53 -12.71 3.76
CA PHE A 193 21.29 -14.15 4.04
C PHE A 193 20.46 -14.80 2.93
N THR A 194 19.49 -14.10 2.37
CA THR A 194 18.71 -14.60 1.24
C THR A 194 19.60 -14.82 0.03
N TRP A 195 20.53 -13.90 -0.26
CA TRP A 195 21.49 -14.06 -1.33
C TRP A 195 22.42 -15.27 -1.10
N ALA A 196 22.95 -15.44 0.11
CA ALA A 196 23.76 -16.60 0.46
C ALA A 196 22.99 -17.92 0.27
N ALA A 197 21.74 -17.97 0.74
CA ALA A 197 20.88 -19.14 0.57
C ALA A 197 20.54 -19.47 -0.90
N VAL A 198 20.38 -18.44 -1.75
CA VAL A 198 20.15 -18.63 -3.20
C VAL A 198 21.43 -19.08 -3.91
N ALA A 199 22.59 -18.58 -3.49
CA ALA A 199 23.89 -18.93 -4.07
C ALA A 199 24.36 -20.32 -3.66
N ASP A 200 23.98 -20.79 -2.45
CA ASP A 200 24.27 -22.17 -1.97
C ASP A 200 23.02 -22.83 -1.40
N PRO A 201 22.04 -23.23 -2.24
CA PRO A 201 20.77 -23.80 -1.80
C PRO A 201 20.89 -25.18 -1.18
N PHE A 202 22.06 -25.82 -1.27
CA PHE A 202 22.31 -27.16 -0.75
C PHE A 202 23.28 -27.20 0.44
N GLY A 203 23.77 -26.05 0.91
CA GLY A 203 24.71 -25.94 2.02
C GLY A 203 26.05 -26.63 1.74
N ARG A 204 26.55 -26.50 0.52
CA ARG A 204 27.81 -27.12 0.08
C ARG A 204 29.03 -26.23 0.25
N GLU A 205 28.88 -25.14 1.01
CA GLU A 205 29.95 -24.16 1.27
C GLU A 205 30.51 -23.51 -0.02
N TRP A 206 29.65 -23.38 -1.06
CA TRP A 206 30.03 -22.68 -2.31
C TRP A 206 30.25 -21.19 -2.10
N VAL A 207 29.60 -20.64 -1.09
CA VAL A 207 29.79 -19.26 -0.64
C VAL A 207 30.41 -19.32 0.74
N PRO A 208 31.61 -18.74 0.97
CA PRO A 208 32.19 -18.66 2.30
C PRO A 208 31.21 -17.99 3.27
N ASP A 209 31.22 -18.42 4.53
CA ASP A 209 30.52 -17.76 5.61
C ASP A 209 31.03 -16.31 5.73
N ALA A 210 30.36 -15.41 5.02
CA ALA A 210 30.67 -13.99 5.10
C ALA A 210 29.87 -13.40 6.26
N GLU A 211 30.58 -12.73 7.18
CA GLU A 211 29.89 -11.94 8.20
C GLU A 211 28.98 -10.89 7.50
N PRO A 212 27.68 -10.79 7.87
CA PRO A 212 26.80 -9.84 7.25
C PRO A 212 27.30 -8.41 7.52
N TRP A 213 27.33 -7.61 6.46
CA TRP A 213 27.68 -6.20 6.61
C TRP A 213 26.61 -5.45 7.42
N THR A 214 27.03 -4.89 8.56
CA THR A 214 26.14 -4.18 9.49
C THR A 214 26.49 -2.70 9.65
N GLY A 215 27.41 -2.20 8.82
CA GLY A 215 28.07 -0.89 8.98
C GLY A 215 27.30 0.32 8.44
N MET A 216 25.98 0.24 8.21
CA MET A 216 25.22 1.40 7.73
C MET A 216 24.94 2.39 8.87
N PRO A 217 25.46 3.66 8.79
CA PRO A 217 25.17 4.66 9.81
C PRO A 217 23.67 4.96 9.92
N GLY A 218 23.12 5.02 11.14
CA GLY A 218 21.70 5.29 11.38
C GLY A 218 21.19 6.58 10.72
N ALA A 219 22.02 7.62 10.66
CA ALA A 219 21.70 8.86 9.95
C ALA A 219 21.48 8.64 8.43
N VAL A 220 22.26 7.77 7.79
CA VAL A 220 22.08 7.43 6.36
C VAL A 220 20.77 6.70 6.16
N VAL A 221 20.48 5.71 7.01
CA VAL A 221 19.21 4.98 7.00
C VAL A 221 18.03 5.94 7.12
N TRP A 222 18.09 6.85 8.09
CA TRP A 222 17.05 7.86 8.32
C TRP A 222 16.79 8.70 7.07
N TRP A 223 17.83 9.26 6.47
CA TRP A 223 17.67 10.10 5.28
C TRP A 223 17.13 9.34 4.07
N ILE A 224 17.52 8.06 3.90
CA ILE A 224 16.97 7.20 2.85
C ILE A 224 15.47 6.98 3.08
N GLN A 225 15.08 6.64 4.31
CA GLN A 225 13.68 6.39 4.67
C GLN A 225 12.82 7.65 4.47
N VAL A 226 13.29 8.81 4.96
CA VAL A 226 12.62 10.10 4.77
C VAL A 226 12.47 10.43 3.28
N ALA A 227 13.53 10.28 2.49
CA ALA A 227 13.51 10.56 1.06
C ALA A 227 12.48 9.67 0.33
N LEU A 228 12.44 8.37 0.64
CA LEU A 228 11.47 7.43 0.09
C LEU A 228 10.03 7.84 0.42
N ILE A 229 9.75 8.15 1.69
CA ILE A 229 8.41 8.54 2.14
C ILE A 229 7.96 9.84 1.47
N VAL A 230 8.82 10.86 1.44
CA VAL A 230 8.53 12.13 0.77
C VAL A 230 8.29 11.92 -0.72
N TRP A 231 9.10 11.11 -1.39
CA TRP A 231 8.93 10.75 -2.79
C TRP A 231 7.56 10.12 -3.08
N GLY A 232 7.19 9.09 -2.31
CA GLY A 232 5.89 8.43 -2.47
C GLY A 232 4.72 9.37 -2.20
N HIS A 233 4.90 10.30 -1.26
CA HIS A 233 3.88 11.32 -0.95
C HIS A 233 3.70 12.30 -2.11
N VAL A 234 4.79 12.80 -2.69
CA VAL A 234 4.75 13.69 -3.86
C VAL A 234 3.99 13.02 -5.02
N ILE A 235 4.29 11.74 -5.29
CA ILE A 235 3.59 10.99 -6.36
C ILE A 235 2.11 10.84 -6.02
N ALA A 236 1.76 10.49 -4.79
CA ALA A 236 0.37 10.33 -4.37
C ALA A 236 -0.45 11.60 -4.51
N VAL A 237 0.11 12.75 -4.12
CA VAL A 237 -0.52 14.07 -4.28
C VAL A 237 -0.69 14.42 -5.75
N PHE A 238 0.32 14.14 -6.57
CA PHE A 238 0.25 14.35 -8.01
C PHE A 238 -0.84 13.51 -8.67
N GLU A 239 -0.93 12.21 -8.33
CA GLU A 239 -1.98 11.32 -8.83
C GLU A 239 -3.37 11.75 -8.32
N ALA A 240 -3.51 12.16 -7.05
CA ALA A 240 -4.77 12.69 -6.53
C ALA A 240 -5.22 13.95 -7.30
N HIS A 241 -4.27 14.81 -7.67
CA HIS A 241 -4.55 15.99 -8.47
C HIS A 241 -5.02 15.64 -9.88
N ARG A 242 -4.40 14.65 -10.53
CA ARG A 242 -4.85 14.15 -11.84
C ARG A 242 -6.26 13.58 -11.79
N VAL A 243 -6.57 12.83 -10.73
CA VAL A 243 -7.91 12.28 -10.50
C VAL A 243 -8.93 13.42 -10.31
N ALA A 244 -8.59 14.45 -9.55
CA ALA A 244 -9.47 15.62 -9.35
C ALA A 244 -9.69 16.40 -10.65
N GLN A 245 -8.65 16.60 -11.46
CA GLN A 245 -8.76 17.31 -12.76
C GLN A 245 -9.63 16.56 -13.77
N ALA A 246 -9.68 15.24 -13.70
CA ALA A 246 -10.56 14.45 -14.58
C ALA A 246 -12.06 14.73 -14.30
N THR A 247 -12.41 15.22 -13.11
CA THR A 247 -13.80 15.53 -12.72
C THR A 247 -14.11 17.03 -12.70
N GLN A 248 -13.10 17.87 -12.54
CA GLN A 248 -13.26 19.34 -12.43
C GLN A 248 -12.63 20.01 -13.65
N ARG A 249 -13.43 20.81 -14.39
CA ARG A 249 -12.94 21.60 -15.55
C ARG A 249 -12.04 22.75 -15.15
N ASP A 250 -12.22 23.31 -13.94
CA ASP A 250 -11.43 24.41 -13.43
C ASP A 250 -10.33 23.88 -12.49
N HIS A 251 -9.09 24.25 -12.77
CA HIS A 251 -7.91 23.87 -12.00
C HIS A 251 -7.99 24.32 -10.53
N ARG A 252 -8.44 25.56 -10.27
CA ARG A 252 -8.59 26.07 -8.91
C ARG A 252 -9.60 25.26 -8.11
N ARG A 253 -10.72 24.90 -8.75
CA ARG A 253 -11.75 24.07 -8.13
C ARG A 253 -11.23 22.67 -7.84
N ALA A 254 -10.46 22.06 -8.74
CA ALA A 254 -9.82 20.76 -8.51
C ALA A 254 -8.93 20.79 -7.26
N VAL A 255 -8.09 21.83 -7.09
CA VAL A 255 -7.24 22.00 -5.90
C VAL A 255 -8.06 22.11 -4.61
N VAL A 256 -9.10 22.95 -4.60
CA VAL A 256 -9.92 23.16 -3.40
C VAL A 256 -10.72 21.91 -3.02
N VAL A 257 -11.24 21.19 -4.01
CA VAL A 257 -12.05 19.99 -3.76
C VAL A 257 -11.19 18.88 -3.16
N GLN A 258 -9.97 18.66 -3.65
CA GLN A 258 -9.07 17.62 -3.17
C GLN A 258 -8.33 17.99 -1.86
N ALA A 259 -8.28 19.27 -1.46
CA ALA A 259 -7.49 19.73 -0.32
C ALA A 259 -7.69 18.92 0.97
N PRO A 260 -8.90 18.50 1.37
CA PRO A 260 -9.08 17.65 2.55
C PRO A 260 -8.33 16.32 2.46
N LEU A 261 -8.28 15.72 1.26
CA LEU A 261 -7.56 14.47 1.03
C LEU A 261 -6.04 14.67 1.14
N VAL A 262 -5.52 15.75 0.58
CA VAL A 262 -4.09 16.08 0.69
C VAL A 262 -3.71 16.32 2.15
N ILE A 263 -4.54 17.01 2.93
CA ILE A 263 -4.32 17.20 4.37
C ILE A 263 -4.27 15.85 5.09
N LEU A 264 -5.18 14.93 4.78
CA LEU A 264 -5.17 13.57 5.37
C LEU A 264 -3.91 12.81 4.98
N MET A 265 -3.47 12.88 3.71
CA MET A 265 -2.22 12.28 3.25
C MET A 265 -1.01 12.82 4.02
N VAL A 266 -0.94 14.14 4.23
CA VAL A 266 0.11 14.77 5.04
C VAL A 266 0.06 14.29 6.49
N ALA A 267 -1.13 14.17 7.08
CA ALA A 267 -1.28 13.64 8.44
C ALA A 267 -0.78 12.18 8.56
N TYR A 268 -1.09 11.33 7.58
CA TYR A 268 -0.59 9.96 7.55
C TYR A 268 0.94 9.93 7.39
N THR A 269 1.50 10.77 6.52
CA THR A 269 2.96 10.87 6.35
C THR A 269 3.63 11.34 7.63
N PHE A 270 3.08 12.37 8.29
CA PHE A 270 3.60 12.87 9.55
C PHE A 270 3.57 11.81 10.65
N SER A 271 2.47 11.05 10.79
CA SER A 271 2.37 9.96 11.76
C SER A 271 3.43 8.88 11.50
N GLY A 272 3.63 8.50 10.24
CA GLY A 272 4.65 7.52 9.85
C GLY A 272 6.08 7.99 10.12
N LEU A 273 6.42 9.23 9.75
CA LEU A 273 7.75 9.81 10.01
C LEU A 273 8.01 9.98 11.51
N TRP A 274 7.00 10.36 12.27
CA TRP A 274 7.10 10.46 13.73
C TRP A 274 7.41 9.10 14.36
N VAL A 275 6.71 8.04 13.95
CA VAL A 275 6.96 6.67 14.42
C VAL A 275 8.38 6.23 14.09
N LEU A 276 8.82 6.39 12.83
CA LEU A 276 10.19 6.03 12.41
C LEU A 276 11.26 6.80 13.19
N GLY A 277 11.03 8.09 13.46
CA GLY A 277 11.94 8.91 14.24
C GLY A 277 12.10 8.46 15.69
N GLN A 278 11.03 7.93 16.30
CA GLN A 278 11.11 7.38 17.67
C GLN A 278 11.95 6.11 17.72
N VAL A 279 11.77 5.20 16.76
CA VAL A 279 12.53 3.94 16.70
C VAL A 279 14.04 4.20 16.57
N LEU A 280 14.43 5.14 15.70
CA LEU A 280 15.84 5.45 15.46
C LEU A 280 16.50 6.22 16.61
N SER A 281 15.72 6.94 17.43
CA SER A 281 16.27 7.64 18.60
C SER A 281 16.59 6.72 19.78
N GLN A 282 16.14 5.46 19.71
CA GLN A 282 16.37 4.45 20.76
C GLN A 282 17.45 3.42 20.37
N ALA A 283 17.88 3.40 19.09
CA ALA A 283 18.94 2.57 18.56
C ALA A 283 20.30 3.27 18.63
#